data_940e3bbee6c8e835843ddb048c2a7664
#
_entry.id   940e3bbee6c8e835843ddb048c2a7664
#
_cell.length_a   1.000
_cell.length_b   1.000
_cell.length_c   1.000
_cell.angle_alpha   90.00
_cell.angle_beta   90.00
_cell.angle_gamma   90.00
#
_symmetry.space_group_name_H-M   'P 1'
#
loop_
_entity.id
_entity.type
_entity.pdbx_description
1 polymer ?
#
loop_
_entity_poly.entity_id
_entity_poly.type
_entity_poly.pdbx_seq_one_letter_code
_entity_poly.pdbx_strand_id
1 'polypeptide(L)'
;GPNYSISDLFNYTYNTNPITFPATFPALEGDTHIRFGNAYLSSSRLYTNPLAYMSSSFRETNYNTLNVSMSLEQKLDFITEGLKLTALVNFKNWSESLYSRSMTPWYYRVSDDGWSANAPEKFFIEQIGPNGSDYISQSDLTRSTDQTFYLDTRLDYSRTIDEHSLSAMLMYMQREFRSNILPNRNQGFSGRLTYDYLNKYLAEFNFGYNGTERLAKGNRFEFFPAVSAGWVVSGEDFWEPMNDYIDFLKIRSSYGLVGSDETGLAAGAAHFLYQNEVAMNSGYGFTTGAAGEYGLWGPNVTRLAVEDAHWERVKKFNVGLDIRMFEQLNLAVEFFHDRRDRILMQRASFPAIMGYVDSTPWSNIGKVDNKGIEVSLNWSKQLFNDFTLAATGNFTYTANKFVYKDEPDYPYSWQMDTGKPLNRMTGYIAEGLFKDQAEIDAWPDMSSFGNAIMPGDIKYRDIDGDGRITQEDMVMLSPYGNIPRIQYGFGLNMVYKKFDVGLFFNGSAQRNIMINNIVPFNADDFNGEQNLMKWIAEDYWSTSNPKPNAVFPRLGITQAQTSSNTVGSSFWMRNANFLRFKTFELGYRFPYCRIYLNGDNLAVWSPFKLWDPELWHNSYPLSRTFNIGAQFTF
;
A
#
# COMPACT_ATOMS: atom_id res chain seq x y z
N GLY A 1 23.57 -11.95 -6.14
CA GLY A 1 22.31 -12.63 -5.81
C GLY A 1 21.50 -12.99 -7.06
N PRO A 2 20.36 -13.68 -6.92
CA PRO A 2 19.50 -14.01 -8.06
C PRO A 2 18.97 -12.72 -8.73
N ASN A 3 18.79 -12.77 -10.05
CA ASN A 3 18.20 -11.66 -10.83
C ASN A 3 16.68 -11.83 -10.99
N TYR A 4 16.05 -12.44 -10.00
CA TYR A 4 14.60 -12.59 -9.95
C TYR A 4 14.08 -12.20 -8.58
N SER A 5 12.83 -11.74 -8.50
CA SER A 5 12.14 -11.62 -7.22
C SER A 5 11.51 -12.97 -6.85
N ILE A 6 11.43 -13.24 -5.55
CA ILE A 6 10.73 -14.44 -5.06
C ILE A 6 9.25 -14.42 -5.47
N SER A 7 8.65 -13.22 -5.49
CA SER A 7 7.25 -13.03 -5.92
C SER A 7 7.07 -13.38 -7.40
N ASP A 8 8.00 -12.96 -8.28
CA ASP A 8 7.92 -13.29 -9.70
C ASP A 8 8.09 -14.78 -9.93
N LEU A 9 9.07 -15.40 -9.26
CA LEU A 9 9.28 -16.85 -9.36
C LEU A 9 8.03 -17.61 -8.89
N PHE A 10 7.44 -17.20 -7.77
CA PHE A 10 6.21 -17.78 -7.27
C PHE A 10 5.06 -17.60 -8.26
N ASN A 11 4.90 -16.40 -8.83
CA ASN A 11 3.89 -16.11 -9.83
C ASN A 11 4.05 -16.98 -11.09
N TYR A 12 5.27 -17.12 -11.61
CA TYR A 12 5.54 -18.01 -12.76
C TYR A 12 5.25 -19.48 -12.43
N THR A 13 5.66 -19.96 -11.26
CA THR A 13 5.38 -21.32 -10.82
C THR A 13 3.87 -21.57 -10.66
N TYR A 14 3.15 -20.58 -10.15
CA TYR A 14 1.71 -20.62 -9.97
C TYR A 14 0.96 -20.66 -11.31
N ASN A 15 1.46 -19.98 -12.35
CA ASN A 15 0.81 -19.84 -13.64
C ASN A 15 1.29 -20.83 -14.70
N THR A 16 2.41 -21.54 -14.47
CA THR A 16 2.93 -22.51 -15.44
C THR A 16 2.17 -23.84 -15.35
N ASN A 17 1.67 -24.30 -16.49
CA ASN A 17 0.98 -25.58 -16.58
C ASN A 17 1.98 -26.74 -16.66
N PRO A 18 2.08 -27.62 -15.64
CA PRO A 18 3.06 -28.70 -15.61
C PRO A 18 2.77 -29.85 -16.60
N ILE A 19 1.57 -29.88 -17.21
CA ILE A 19 1.19 -30.88 -18.22
C ILE A 19 1.71 -30.48 -19.59
N THR A 20 1.85 -29.19 -19.87
CA THR A 20 2.21 -28.67 -21.19
C THR A 20 3.68 -28.98 -21.54
N PHE A 21 4.57 -28.90 -20.56
CA PHE A 21 6.00 -29.22 -20.71
C PHE A 21 6.64 -29.58 -19.36
N PRO A 22 7.70 -30.46 -19.37
CA PRO A 22 8.48 -30.73 -18.16
C PRO A 22 9.40 -29.55 -17.82
N ALA A 23 9.92 -29.50 -16.60
CA ALA A 23 10.92 -28.49 -16.21
C ALA A 23 12.18 -28.57 -17.07
N THR A 24 12.68 -29.81 -17.32
CA THR A 24 13.84 -30.11 -18.17
C THR A 24 13.63 -31.43 -18.89
N PHE A 25 14.32 -31.58 -20.02
CA PHE A 25 14.51 -32.89 -20.67
C PHE A 25 15.87 -33.50 -20.25
N PRO A 26 16.04 -34.84 -20.33
CA PRO A 26 17.32 -35.48 -20.09
C PRO A 26 18.43 -34.90 -20.99
N ALA A 27 19.63 -34.78 -20.43
CA ALA A 27 20.80 -34.40 -21.21
C ALA A 27 21.23 -35.57 -22.12
N LEU A 28 21.65 -35.28 -23.34
CA LEU A 28 22.29 -36.23 -24.25
C LEU A 28 23.81 -36.12 -24.13
N GLU A 29 24.49 -37.19 -24.60
CA GLU A 29 25.95 -37.20 -24.66
C GLU A 29 26.43 -36.07 -25.60
N GLY A 30 27.27 -35.16 -25.07
CA GLY A 30 27.78 -34.01 -25.80
C GLY A 30 27.03 -32.70 -25.57
N ASP A 31 25.95 -32.70 -24.82
CA ASP A 31 25.25 -31.46 -24.44
C ASP A 31 26.13 -30.56 -23.54
N THR A 32 26.21 -29.28 -23.87
CA THR A 32 26.92 -28.25 -23.09
C THR A 32 25.97 -27.40 -22.25
N HIS A 33 24.66 -27.65 -22.35
CA HIS A 33 23.61 -26.82 -21.76
C HIS A 33 22.48 -27.65 -21.15
N ILE A 34 21.66 -27.03 -20.33
CA ILE A 34 20.43 -27.64 -19.79
C ILE A 34 19.32 -27.51 -20.85
N ARG A 35 18.66 -28.64 -21.13
CA ARG A 35 17.47 -28.68 -22.00
C ARG A 35 16.23 -28.32 -21.22
N PHE A 36 15.88 -27.05 -21.17
CA PHE A 36 14.65 -26.60 -20.52
C PHE A 36 13.43 -26.96 -21.37
N GLY A 37 12.42 -27.56 -20.72
CA GLY A 37 11.13 -27.78 -21.37
C GLY A 37 10.38 -26.49 -21.57
N ASN A 38 9.71 -26.34 -22.73
CA ASN A 38 8.82 -25.22 -23.01
C ASN A 38 7.79 -25.59 -24.09
N ALA A 39 6.84 -24.70 -24.33
CA ALA A 39 5.85 -24.81 -25.39
C ALA A 39 5.52 -23.45 -25.95
N TYR A 40 4.96 -23.41 -27.15
CA TYR A 40 4.42 -22.19 -27.72
C TYR A 40 3.05 -21.87 -27.09
N LEU A 41 2.93 -20.68 -26.59
CA LEU A 41 1.70 -20.10 -26.10
C LEU A 41 0.89 -19.47 -27.25
N SER A 42 1.61 -18.87 -28.19
CA SER A 42 1.11 -18.35 -29.47
C SER A 42 2.17 -18.61 -30.56
N SER A 43 1.91 -18.20 -31.79
CA SER A 43 2.81 -18.44 -32.93
C SER A 43 4.27 -18.00 -32.71
N SER A 44 4.54 -17.08 -31.78
CA SER A 44 5.88 -16.53 -31.53
C SER A 44 6.27 -16.41 -30.06
N ARG A 45 5.33 -16.64 -29.12
CA ARG A 45 5.55 -16.47 -27.70
C ARG A 45 5.62 -17.81 -26.99
N LEU A 46 6.64 -17.99 -26.19
CA LEU A 46 6.85 -19.16 -25.34
C LEU A 46 6.25 -18.93 -23.95
N TYR A 47 5.92 -20.02 -23.25
CA TYR A 47 5.68 -19.94 -21.82
C TYR A 47 6.93 -19.54 -21.05
N THR A 48 6.76 -19.10 -19.80
CA THR A 48 7.90 -18.90 -18.89
C THR A 48 8.17 -20.18 -18.13
N ASN A 49 9.31 -20.82 -18.37
CA ASN A 49 9.74 -21.94 -17.54
C ASN A 49 10.37 -21.41 -16.25
N PRO A 50 9.78 -21.65 -15.05
CA PRO A 50 10.28 -21.10 -13.78
C PRO A 50 11.71 -21.52 -13.45
N LEU A 51 12.10 -22.76 -13.79
CA LEU A 51 13.45 -23.26 -13.54
C LEU A 51 14.49 -22.56 -14.44
N ALA A 52 14.16 -22.36 -15.73
CA ALA A 52 14.99 -21.59 -16.64
C ALA A 52 15.13 -20.13 -16.15
N TYR A 53 14.03 -19.50 -15.77
CA TYR A 53 14.03 -18.14 -15.23
C TYR A 53 14.93 -18.01 -13.99
N MET A 54 14.84 -18.98 -13.07
CA MET A 54 15.64 -18.99 -11.84
C MET A 54 17.13 -19.21 -12.09
N SER A 55 17.50 -20.04 -13.07
CA SER A 55 18.89 -20.50 -13.30
C SER A 55 19.64 -19.73 -14.38
N SER A 56 18.93 -18.95 -15.22
CA SER A 56 19.53 -18.29 -16.38
C SER A 56 20.13 -16.91 -16.11
N SER A 57 19.95 -16.37 -14.91
CA SER A 57 20.46 -15.04 -14.60
C SER A 57 20.77 -14.83 -13.13
N PHE A 58 21.72 -13.94 -12.87
CA PHE A 58 21.97 -13.41 -11.54
C PHE A 58 22.33 -11.94 -11.60
N ARG A 59 22.13 -11.26 -10.45
CA ARG A 59 22.35 -9.82 -10.31
C ARG A 59 23.33 -9.56 -9.17
N GLU A 60 24.23 -8.65 -9.41
CA GLU A 60 25.10 -8.09 -8.37
C GLU A 60 24.74 -6.63 -8.16
N THR A 61 24.45 -6.30 -6.91
CA THR A 61 24.08 -4.94 -6.50
C THR A 61 24.98 -4.54 -5.35
N ASN A 62 25.65 -3.42 -5.52
CA ASN A 62 26.50 -2.82 -4.48
C ASN A 62 25.84 -1.51 -4.02
N TYR A 63 25.60 -1.42 -2.71
CA TYR A 63 25.05 -0.22 -2.08
C TYR A 63 26.12 0.46 -1.24
N ASN A 64 26.25 1.76 -1.39
CA ASN A 64 27.08 2.58 -0.53
C ASN A 64 26.23 3.72 0.04
N THR A 65 26.35 3.94 1.34
CA THR A 65 25.72 5.07 2.00
C THR A 65 26.75 5.80 2.82
N LEU A 66 27.03 7.04 2.46
CA LEU A 66 27.81 7.96 3.26
C LEU A 66 26.82 8.88 3.99
N ASN A 67 26.88 8.91 5.30
CA ASN A 67 26.07 9.81 6.12
C ASN A 67 26.98 10.51 7.14
N VAL A 68 27.14 11.82 6.97
CA VAL A 68 27.99 12.64 7.82
C VAL A 68 27.11 13.66 8.51
N SER A 69 27.14 13.68 9.83
CA SER A 69 26.45 14.67 10.65
C SER A 69 27.47 15.43 11.49
N MET A 70 27.33 16.73 11.53
CA MET A 70 28.09 17.60 12.42
C MET A 70 27.09 18.43 13.23
N SER A 71 27.20 18.41 14.54
CA SER A 71 26.39 19.24 15.43
C SER A 71 27.26 20.13 16.28
N LEU A 72 26.83 21.35 16.43
CA LEU A 72 27.40 22.34 17.34
C LEU A 72 26.33 22.67 18.38
N GLU A 73 26.67 22.54 19.63
CA GLU A 73 25.84 22.96 20.76
C GLU A 73 26.59 24.00 21.59
N GLN A 74 25.98 25.15 21.79
CA GLN A 74 26.50 26.24 22.57
C GLN A 74 25.47 26.66 23.61
N LYS A 75 25.82 26.53 24.88
CA LYS A 75 25.06 27.14 25.97
C LYS A 75 25.32 28.65 25.98
N LEU A 76 24.23 29.38 26.06
CA LEU A 76 24.23 30.85 26.03
C LEU A 76 23.79 31.44 27.39
N ASP A 77 24.09 30.73 28.49
CA ASP A 77 23.72 31.13 29.84
C ASP A 77 24.32 32.50 30.22
N PHE A 78 25.38 32.94 29.52
CA PHE A 78 25.98 34.28 29.68
C PHE A 78 25.05 35.41 29.14
N ILE A 79 24.04 35.08 28.29
CA ILE A 79 23.00 36.00 27.84
C ILE A 79 21.81 35.89 28.77
N THR A 80 21.27 34.69 28.94
CA THR A 80 20.22 34.36 29.88
C THR A 80 20.26 32.87 30.21
N GLU A 81 20.03 32.54 31.48
CA GLU A 81 20.04 31.17 31.98
C GLU A 81 18.98 30.32 31.26
N GLY A 82 19.38 29.12 30.81
CA GLY A 82 18.53 28.17 30.08
C GLY A 82 18.44 28.40 28.58
N LEU A 83 19.23 29.35 28.02
CA LEU A 83 19.32 29.58 26.58
C LEU A 83 20.40 28.70 25.96
N LYS A 84 20.05 28.03 24.84
CA LYS A 84 20.96 27.14 24.12
C LYS A 84 20.78 27.29 22.62
N LEU A 85 21.89 27.38 21.89
CA LEU A 85 21.92 27.32 20.42
C LEU A 85 22.42 25.94 20.00
N THR A 86 21.70 25.32 19.08
CA THR A 86 22.13 24.07 18.43
C THR A 86 22.11 24.27 16.92
N ALA A 87 23.16 23.89 16.24
CA ALA A 87 23.23 23.85 14.78
C ALA A 87 23.60 22.44 14.34
N LEU A 88 22.90 21.92 13.35
CA LEU A 88 23.13 20.60 12.76
C LEU A 88 23.29 20.73 11.25
N VAL A 89 24.36 20.16 10.73
CA VAL A 89 24.55 19.94 9.30
C VAL A 89 24.61 18.44 9.05
N ASN A 90 23.82 17.96 8.13
CA ASN A 90 23.84 16.57 7.70
C ASN A 90 24.00 16.49 6.18
N PHE A 91 24.93 15.66 5.76
CA PHE A 91 25.10 15.29 4.36
C PHE A 91 24.98 13.80 4.22
N LYS A 92 24.00 13.35 3.41
CA LYS A 92 23.81 11.95 3.07
C LYS A 92 23.97 11.78 1.56
N ASN A 93 24.80 10.81 1.17
CA ASN A 93 24.89 10.33 -0.21
C ASN A 93 24.62 8.83 -0.22
N TRP A 94 23.68 8.43 -1.04
CA TRP A 94 23.42 7.03 -1.34
C TRP A 94 23.78 6.76 -2.81
N SER A 95 24.41 5.64 -3.05
CA SER A 95 24.73 5.19 -4.41
C SER A 95 24.52 3.70 -4.53
N GLU A 96 23.95 3.31 -5.66
CA GLU A 96 23.77 1.94 -6.08
C GLU A 96 24.52 1.73 -7.39
N SER A 97 25.23 0.63 -7.49
CA SER A 97 25.71 0.10 -8.76
C SER A 97 25.20 -1.32 -8.96
N LEU A 98 24.57 -1.54 -10.10
CA LEU A 98 23.91 -2.78 -10.43
C LEU A 98 24.34 -3.25 -11.81
N TYR A 99 24.69 -4.51 -11.93
CA TYR A 99 24.76 -5.20 -13.21
C TYR A 99 24.15 -6.58 -13.11
N SER A 100 23.58 -7.04 -14.20
CA SER A 100 23.01 -8.37 -14.34
C SER A 100 23.88 -9.20 -15.27
N ARG A 101 23.92 -10.48 -15.02
CA ARG A 101 24.49 -11.46 -15.94
C ARG A 101 23.40 -12.46 -16.30
N SER A 102 23.25 -12.72 -17.58
CA SER A 102 22.20 -13.60 -18.06
C SER A 102 22.66 -14.42 -19.26
N MET A 103 22.04 -15.56 -19.43
CA MET A 103 22.15 -16.36 -20.63
C MET A 103 20.75 -16.60 -21.20
N THR A 104 20.65 -16.75 -22.50
CA THR A 104 19.41 -17.19 -23.15
C THR A 104 19.28 -18.70 -22.94
N PRO A 105 18.22 -19.20 -22.29
CA PRO A 105 18.01 -20.62 -22.11
C PRO A 105 17.75 -21.35 -23.44
N TRP A 106 18.18 -22.60 -23.52
CA TRP A 106 17.83 -23.51 -24.60
C TRP A 106 16.51 -24.19 -24.28
N TYR A 107 15.48 -23.95 -25.14
CA TYR A 107 14.15 -24.51 -24.92
C TYR A 107 13.85 -25.64 -25.89
N TYR A 108 13.17 -26.66 -25.36
CA TYR A 108 12.84 -27.86 -26.09
C TYR A 108 11.39 -28.26 -25.85
N ARG A 109 10.77 -28.92 -26.84
CA ARG A 109 9.47 -29.55 -26.73
C ARG A 109 9.50 -30.96 -27.30
N VAL A 110 8.49 -31.78 -27.00
CA VAL A 110 8.23 -33.00 -27.74
C VAL A 110 7.81 -32.64 -29.16
N SER A 111 8.45 -33.21 -30.16
CA SER A 111 8.12 -32.96 -31.57
C SER A 111 6.72 -33.47 -31.92
N ASP A 112 6.09 -32.84 -32.88
CA ASP A 112 4.81 -33.28 -33.45
C ASP A 112 4.93 -34.62 -34.20
N ASP A 113 6.15 -35.05 -34.56
CA ASP A 113 6.41 -36.40 -35.14
C ASP A 113 6.17 -37.55 -34.14
N GLY A 114 5.89 -37.21 -32.87
CA GLY A 114 5.35 -38.12 -31.89
C GLY A 114 6.36 -39.06 -31.24
N TRP A 115 5.84 -40.21 -30.79
CA TRP A 115 6.57 -41.21 -30.05
C TRP A 115 7.24 -42.24 -30.97
N SER A 116 8.50 -42.58 -30.71
CA SER A 116 9.22 -43.67 -31.37
C SER A 116 9.75 -44.66 -30.36
N ALA A 117 9.39 -45.93 -30.54
CA ALA A 117 9.91 -47.02 -29.71
C ALA A 117 11.44 -47.21 -29.81
N ASN A 118 12.04 -46.74 -30.92
CA ASN A 118 13.47 -46.87 -31.20
C ASN A 118 14.29 -45.64 -30.83
N ALA A 119 13.66 -44.53 -30.38
CA ALA A 119 14.37 -43.35 -29.89
C ALA A 119 14.90 -43.62 -28.46
N PRO A 120 16.12 -43.17 -28.12
CA PRO A 120 16.67 -43.34 -26.78
C PRO A 120 15.74 -42.81 -25.68
N GLU A 121 14.95 -41.80 -25.99
CA GLU A 121 14.03 -41.09 -25.09
C GLU A 121 12.57 -41.51 -25.30
N LYS A 122 12.29 -42.43 -26.20
CA LYS A 122 10.94 -42.90 -26.60
C LYS A 122 10.07 -41.84 -27.29
N PHE A 123 10.56 -40.62 -27.46
CA PHE A 123 9.91 -39.54 -28.21
C PHE A 123 10.98 -38.60 -28.78
N PHE A 124 10.66 -37.93 -29.88
CA PHE A 124 11.54 -36.95 -30.49
C PHE A 124 11.42 -35.62 -29.77
N ILE A 125 12.56 -35.01 -29.46
CA ILE A 125 12.65 -33.68 -28.85
C ILE A 125 13.21 -32.75 -29.91
N GLU A 126 12.56 -31.61 -30.08
CA GLU A 126 13.01 -30.52 -30.94
C GLU A 126 13.26 -29.24 -30.15
N GLN A 127 14.26 -28.48 -30.60
CA GLN A 127 14.50 -27.13 -30.06
C GLN A 127 13.44 -26.18 -30.57
N ILE A 128 12.98 -25.29 -29.69
CA ILE A 128 12.00 -24.25 -29.98
C ILE A 128 12.49 -22.88 -29.50
N GLY A 129 11.92 -21.83 -30.08
CA GLY A 129 12.29 -20.43 -29.75
C GLY A 129 13.66 -20.04 -30.26
N PRO A 130 14.28 -18.98 -29.70
CA PRO A 130 15.61 -18.52 -30.10
C PRO A 130 16.69 -19.52 -29.67
N ASN A 131 17.81 -19.51 -30.38
CA ASN A 131 18.99 -20.26 -29.94
C ASN A 131 19.44 -19.75 -28.56
N GLY A 132 19.71 -20.68 -27.66
CA GLY A 132 20.29 -20.37 -26.38
C GLY A 132 21.75 -19.88 -26.49
N SER A 133 22.29 -19.40 -25.41
CA SER A 133 23.71 -19.03 -25.29
C SER A 133 24.44 -19.98 -24.35
N ASP A 134 25.68 -20.37 -24.73
CA ASP A 134 26.53 -21.24 -23.92
C ASP A 134 27.34 -20.44 -22.88
N TYR A 135 27.21 -19.14 -22.87
CA TYR A 135 27.92 -18.24 -21.94
C TYR A 135 26.98 -17.22 -21.34
N ILE A 136 27.38 -16.74 -20.17
CA ILE A 136 26.65 -15.70 -19.45
C ILE A 136 27.15 -14.33 -19.94
N SER A 137 26.25 -13.56 -20.55
CA SER A 137 26.51 -12.17 -20.94
C SER A 137 26.34 -11.23 -19.75
N GLN A 138 27.04 -10.12 -19.76
CA GLN A 138 26.91 -9.06 -18.74
C GLN A 138 26.14 -7.89 -19.31
N SER A 139 25.17 -7.38 -18.56
CA SER A 139 24.50 -6.12 -18.87
C SER A 139 25.41 -4.93 -18.62
N ASP A 140 25.04 -3.78 -19.17
CA ASP A 140 25.67 -2.51 -18.82
C ASP A 140 25.50 -2.24 -17.31
N LEU A 141 26.50 -1.56 -16.76
CA LEU A 141 26.49 -1.14 -15.36
C LEU A 141 25.51 0.03 -15.17
N THR A 142 24.41 -0.25 -14.48
CA THR A 142 23.45 0.79 -14.07
C THR A 142 23.92 1.42 -12.76
N ARG A 143 23.88 2.74 -12.69
CA ARG A 143 24.20 3.51 -11.50
C ARG A 143 23.06 4.45 -11.15
N SER A 144 22.70 4.43 -9.87
CA SER A 144 21.72 5.35 -9.27
C SER A 144 22.38 6.03 -8.08
N THR A 145 22.10 7.30 -7.88
CA THR A 145 22.61 8.04 -6.74
C THR A 145 21.59 9.06 -6.27
N ASP A 146 21.50 9.24 -4.98
CA ASP A 146 20.82 10.37 -4.38
C ASP A 146 21.70 11.10 -3.36
N GLN A 147 21.38 12.36 -3.15
CA GLN A 147 22.08 13.21 -2.19
C GLN A 147 21.05 13.98 -1.39
N THR A 148 21.27 14.08 -0.09
CA THR A 148 20.48 14.94 0.79
C THR A 148 21.45 15.86 1.53
N PHE A 149 21.21 17.15 1.41
CA PHE A 149 21.80 18.16 2.29
C PHE A 149 20.72 18.65 3.25
N TYR A 150 21.03 18.69 4.52
CA TYR A 150 20.13 19.17 5.56
C TYR A 150 20.90 20.08 6.52
N LEU A 151 20.31 21.22 6.80
CA LEU A 151 20.79 22.18 7.79
C LEU A 151 19.64 22.54 8.70
N ASP A 152 19.84 22.49 10.00
CA ASP A 152 18.97 23.17 10.97
C ASP A 152 19.78 24.00 11.97
N THR A 153 19.16 25.08 12.42
CA THR A 153 19.68 25.89 13.50
C THR A 153 18.52 26.16 14.45
N ARG A 154 18.73 25.82 15.71
CA ARG A 154 17.70 25.85 16.73
C ARG A 154 18.15 26.65 17.93
N LEU A 155 17.32 27.54 18.39
CA LEU A 155 17.45 28.29 19.62
C LEU A 155 16.41 27.76 20.61
N ASP A 156 16.89 27.14 21.68
CA ASP A 156 16.06 26.59 22.76
C ASP A 156 16.22 27.48 24.00
N TYR A 157 15.11 27.75 24.66
CA TYR A 157 15.07 28.41 25.97
C TYR A 157 14.17 27.59 26.90
N SER A 158 14.64 27.33 28.11
CA SER A 158 13.84 26.63 29.12
C SER A 158 14.17 27.18 30.50
N ARG A 159 13.14 27.59 31.24
CA ARG A 159 13.28 28.10 32.58
C ARG A 159 12.07 27.75 33.44
N THR A 160 12.36 27.35 34.68
CA THR A 160 11.35 27.18 35.72
C THR A 160 11.53 28.28 36.76
N ILE A 161 10.45 29.01 37.06
CA ILE A 161 10.41 30.07 38.06
C ILE A 161 9.26 29.71 38.99
N ASP A 162 9.57 29.35 40.21
CA ASP A 162 8.63 28.83 41.20
C ASP A 162 7.78 27.69 40.61
N GLU A 163 6.50 27.88 40.47
CA GLU A 163 5.52 26.91 39.97
C GLU A 163 5.29 27.00 38.46
N HIS A 164 5.99 27.87 37.76
CA HIS A 164 5.83 28.15 36.34
C HIS A 164 7.00 27.60 35.55
N SER A 165 6.77 26.69 34.61
CA SER A 165 7.77 26.21 33.67
C SER A 165 7.44 26.75 32.27
N LEU A 166 8.40 27.42 31.66
CA LEU A 166 8.31 27.98 30.32
C LEU A 166 9.41 27.38 29.46
N SER A 167 9.05 26.83 28.28
CA SER A 167 10.03 26.48 27.26
C SER A 167 9.64 27.09 25.93
N ALA A 168 10.63 27.59 25.20
CA ALA A 168 10.48 28.15 23.87
C ALA A 168 11.54 27.58 22.93
N MET A 169 11.18 27.32 21.70
CA MET A 169 12.08 26.88 20.63
C MET A 169 11.78 27.66 19.37
N LEU A 170 12.83 28.13 18.71
CA LEU A 170 12.76 28.68 17.36
C LEU A 170 13.79 27.95 16.50
N MET A 171 13.37 27.45 15.36
CA MET A 171 14.21 26.67 14.45
C MET A 171 14.08 27.19 13.03
N TYR A 172 15.22 27.32 12.36
CA TYR A 172 15.28 27.41 10.90
C TYR A 172 15.79 26.09 10.34
N MET A 173 15.18 25.61 9.25
CA MET A 173 15.60 24.40 8.56
C MET A 173 15.68 24.60 7.07
N GLN A 174 16.61 23.92 6.42
CA GLN A 174 16.75 23.83 4.99
C GLN A 174 17.10 22.40 4.59
N ARG A 175 16.40 21.88 3.58
CA ARG A 175 16.67 20.56 3.00
C ARG A 175 16.74 20.66 1.49
N GLU A 176 17.77 20.07 0.91
CA GLU A 176 17.87 19.80 -0.52
C GLU A 176 18.03 18.30 -0.73
N PHE A 177 17.14 17.71 -1.50
CA PHE A 177 17.23 16.31 -1.94
C PHE A 177 17.38 16.28 -3.44
N ARG A 178 18.39 15.59 -3.93
CA ARG A 178 18.70 15.46 -5.35
C ARG A 178 18.85 13.99 -5.71
N SER A 179 17.94 13.50 -6.54
CA SER A 179 18.02 12.18 -7.21
C SER A 179 18.06 12.31 -8.73
N ASN A 180 17.77 13.51 -9.24
CA ASN A 180 17.71 13.87 -10.64
C ASN A 180 18.42 15.21 -10.88
N ILE A 181 18.32 15.73 -12.10
CA ILE A 181 18.87 17.04 -12.49
C ILE A 181 18.30 18.14 -11.60
N LEU A 182 16.99 18.11 -11.36
CA LEU A 182 16.32 19.08 -10.50
C LEU A 182 16.24 18.58 -9.07
N PRO A 183 16.71 19.34 -8.09
CA PRO A 183 16.58 19.02 -6.67
C PRO A 183 15.17 19.32 -6.15
N ASN A 184 14.77 18.64 -5.09
CA ASN A 184 13.62 19.01 -4.25
C ASN A 184 14.12 19.82 -3.07
N ARG A 185 13.63 21.04 -2.92
CA ARG A 185 14.05 21.98 -1.88
C ARG A 185 12.90 22.38 -0.99
N ASN A 186 13.15 22.28 0.31
CA ASN A 186 12.25 22.77 1.35
C ASN A 186 13.04 23.63 2.32
N GLN A 187 12.43 24.68 2.81
CA GLN A 187 12.98 25.49 3.88
C GLN A 187 11.85 26.04 4.75
N GLY A 188 12.15 26.37 5.98
CA GLY A 188 11.13 26.92 6.85
C GLY A 188 11.63 27.36 8.20
N PHE A 189 10.77 28.09 8.86
CA PHE A 189 10.88 28.42 10.27
C PHE A 189 9.82 27.67 11.04
N SER A 190 10.18 27.17 12.20
CA SER A 190 9.22 26.58 13.14
C SER A 190 9.50 27.09 14.54
N GLY A 191 8.44 27.20 15.32
CA GLY A 191 8.55 27.60 16.72
C GLY A 191 7.59 26.80 17.58
N ARG A 192 7.98 26.66 18.83
CA ARG A 192 7.23 26.00 19.89
C ARG A 192 7.33 26.82 21.16
N LEU A 193 6.21 27.03 21.82
CA LEU A 193 6.10 27.63 23.13
C LEU A 193 5.29 26.69 24.01
N THR A 194 5.86 26.24 25.12
CA THR A 194 5.16 25.43 26.11
C THR A 194 5.15 26.15 27.44
N TYR A 195 4.02 26.07 28.12
CA TYR A 195 3.80 26.60 29.44
C TYR A 195 3.17 25.54 30.32
N ASP A 196 3.71 25.37 31.51
CA ASP A 196 3.23 24.47 32.54
C ASP A 196 3.08 25.25 33.85
N TYR A 197 1.94 25.10 34.50
CA TYR A 197 1.68 25.63 35.83
C TYR A 197 1.37 24.49 36.80
N LEU A 198 2.21 24.31 37.81
CA LEU A 198 2.10 23.29 38.85
C LEU A 198 2.07 21.84 38.31
N ASN A 199 2.51 21.57 37.09
CA ASN A 199 2.29 20.31 36.37
C ASN A 199 0.79 19.91 36.23
N LYS A 200 -0.13 20.85 36.45
CA LYS A 200 -1.57 20.66 36.39
C LYS A 200 -2.16 21.22 35.10
N TYR A 201 -1.76 22.44 34.72
CA TYR A 201 -2.29 23.14 33.55
C TYR A 201 -1.20 23.31 32.51
N LEU A 202 -1.41 22.70 31.38
CA LEU A 202 -0.45 22.63 30.29
C LEU A 202 -1.01 23.40 29.10
N ALA A 203 -0.21 24.24 28.48
CA ALA A 203 -0.54 24.93 27.24
C ALA A 203 0.64 24.86 26.27
N GLU A 204 0.36 24.68 25.01
CA GLU A 204 1.38 24.65 23.98
C GLU A 204 0.90 25.38 22.73
N PHE A 205 1.77 26.20 22.16
CA PHE A 205 1.60 26.82 20.86
C PHE A 205 2.75 26.41 19.95
N ASN A 206 2.42 25.88 18.77
CA ASN A 206 3.37 25.56 17.73
C ASN A 206 3.06 26.32 16.46
N PHE A 207 4.07 26.60 15.67
CA PHE A 207 3.87 27.07 14.31
C PHE A 207 4.97 26.53 13.39
N GLY A 208 4.61 26.33 12.12
CA GLY A 208 5.52 26.14 11.00
C GLY A 208 5.23 27.18 9.93
N TYR A 209 6.27 27.81 9.39
CA TYR A 209 6.22 28.64 8.20
C TYR A 209 7.12 28.01 7.16
N ASN A 210 6.53 27.15 6.34
CA ASN A 210 7.27 26.25 5.45
C ASN A 210 7.12 26.67 4.00
N GLY A 211 8.21 26.49 3.24
CA GLY A 211 8.29 26.82 1.82
C GLY A 211 8.74 25.65 0.97
N THR A 212 8.15 25.54 -0.22
CA THR A 212 8.47 24.55 -1.26
C THR A 212 8.68 25.24 -2.60
N GLU A 213 9.57 24.69 -3.44
CA GLU A 213 9.78 25.21 -4.79
C GLU A 213 8.75 24.69 -5.82
N ARG A 214 7.94 23.69 -5.45
CA ARG A 214 6.92 23.11 -6.33
C ARG A 214 5.82 24.11 -6.71
N LEU A 215 5.60 25.14 -5.90
CA LEU A 215 4.56 26.13 -6.07
C LEU A 215 5.08 27.45 -6.64
N ALA A 216 4.18 28.24 -7.25
CA ALA A 216 4.49 29.55 -7.79
C ALA A 216 4.99 30.52 -6.71
N LYS A 217 5.78 31.53 -7.13
CA LYS A 217 6.50 32.44 -6.22
C LYS A 217 5.62 33.07 -5.11
N GLY A 218 4.35 33.32 -5.35
CA GLY A 218 3.42 33.89 -4.37
C GLY A 218 2.87 32.89 -3.36
N ASN A 219 2.88 31.59 -3.70
CA ASN A 219 2.21 30.52 -2.94
C ASN A 219 3.19 29.52 -2.30
N ARG A 220 4.51 29.80 -2.39
CA ARG A 220 5.56 28.89 -1.90
C ARG A 220 5.53 28.67 -0.41
N PHE A 221 5.24 29.73 0.36
CA PHE A 221 5.28 29.70 1.81
C PHE A 221 3.87 29.78 2.39
N GLU A 222 3.60 28.92 3.40
CA GLU A 222 2.34 28.96 4.14
C GLU A 222 2.58 28.76 5.63
N PHE A 223 1.69 29.36 6.45
CA PHE A 223 1.76 29.34 7.91
C PHE A 223 0.82 28.30 8.49
N PHE A 224 1.37 27.43 9.35
CA PHE A 224 0.69 26.29 9.95
C PHE A 224 0.74 26.39 11.48
N PRO A 225 -0.19 27.08 12.13
CA PRO A 225 -0.27 27.14 13.58
C PRO A 225 -0.95 25.93 14.18
N ALA A 226 -0.58 25.60 15.42
CA ALA A 226 -1.26 24.61 16.25
C ALA A 226 -1.26 25.06 17.71
N VAL A 227 -2.35 24.78 18.40
CA VAL A 227 -2.52 25.02 19.83
C VAL A 227 -2.94 23.75 20.53
N SER A 228 -2.46 23.53 21.75
CA SER A 228 -2.94 22.44 22.59
C SER A 228 -3.03 22.89 24.05
N ALA A 229 -3.93 22.24 24.77
CA ALA A 229 -4.11 22.42 26.21
C ALA A 229 -4.26 21.06 26.88
N GLY A 230 -3.76 20.96 28.10
CA GLY A 230 -3.89 19.78 28.95
C GLY A 230 -4.21 20.19 30.38
N TRP A 231 -5.06 19.39 31.00
CA TRP A 231 -5.39 19.51 32.41
C TRP A 231 -5.21 18.18 33.13
N VAL A 232 -4.32 18.16 34.10
CA VAL A 232 -4.10 17.02 34.97
C VAL A 232 -5.08 17.13 36.13
N VAL A 233 -6.28 16.55 35.91
CA VAL A 233 -7.40 16.60 36.85
C VAL A 233 -7.03 15.94 38.19
N SER A 234 -6.27 14.86 38.12
CA SER A 234 -5.80 14.14 39.30
C SER A 234 -4.79 14.93 40.17
N GLY A 235 -4.29 16.06 39.67
CA GLY A 235 -3.46 16.96 40.47
C GLY A 235 -4.25 17.94 41.32
N GLU A 236 -5.59 17.97 41.24
CA GLU A 236 -6.43 18.89 41.98
C GLU A 236 -6.83 18.33 43.35
N ASP A 237 -6.99 19.20 44.34
CA ASP A 237 -7.32 18.78 45.73
C ASP A 237 -8.66 18.06 45.81
N PHE A 238 -9.63 18.42 44.99
CA PHE A 238 -10.93 17.74 44.95
C PHE A 238 -10.86 16.29 44.44
N TRP A 239 -9.75 15.91 43.80
CA TRP A 239 -9.56 14.56 43.27
C TRP A 239 -9.00 13.57 44.30
N GLU A 240 -8.45 14.06 45.41
CA GLU A 240 -7.81 13.26 46.45
C GLU A 240 -8.60 11.99 46.84
N PRO A 241 -9.95 12.04 47.04
CA PRO A 241 -10.72 10.85 47.38
C PRO A 241 -10.76 9.77 46.28
N MET A 242 -10.41 10.11 45.05
CA MET A 242 -10.39 9.20 43.89
C MET A 242 -9.02 8.58 43.62
N ASN A 243 -7.96 9.05 44.27
CA ASN A 243 -6.59 8.63 44.02
C ASN A 243 -6.36 7.13 44.22
N ASP A 244 -7.08 6.50 45.15
CA ASP A 244 -6.98 5.05 45.38
C ASP A 244 -7.47 4.21 44.20
N TYR A 245 -8.32 4.79 43.34
CA TYR A 245 -8.90 4.11 42.19
C TYR A 245 -8.32 4.63 40.86
N ILE A 246 -8.21 5.94 40.71
CA ILE A 246 -7.69 6.64 39.54
C ILE A 246 -6.61 7.62 40.01
N ASP A 247 -5.38 7.15 40.01
CA ASP A 247 -4.20 7.89 40.49
C ASP A 247 -3.64 8.88 39.49
N PHE A 248 -4.07 8.79 38.23
CA PHE A 248 -3.75 9.77 37.20
C PHE A 248 -4.90 9.94 36.21
N LEU A 249 -5.36 11.17 36.04
CA LEU A 249 -6.32 11.56 35.01
C LEU A 249 -5.88 12.86 34.36
N LYS A 250 -5.65 12.80 33.03
CA LYS A 250 -5.33 13.97 32.20
C LYS A 250 -6.29 14.06 31.03
N ILE A 251 -6.87 15.23 30.84
CA ILE A 251 -7.65 15.60 29.66
C ILE A 251 -6.76 16.46 28.79
N ARG A 252 -6.68 16.19 27.49
CA ARG A 252 -5.92 16.97 26.54
C ARG A 252 -6.72 17.25 25.29
N SER A 253 -6.49 18.40 24.68
CA SER A 253 -7.10 18.77 23.40
C SER A 253 -6.09 19.53 22.56
N SER A 254 -6.13 19.32 21.26
CA SER A 254 -5.33 20.09 20.31
C SER A 254 -6.13 20.45 19.06
N TYR A 255 -5.79 21.60 18.49
CA TYR A 255 -6.26 22.02 17.18
C TYR A 255 -5.10 22.63 16.41
N GLY A 256 -4.88 22.17 15.18
CA GLY A 256 -3.77 22.65 14.37
C GLY A 256 -4.00 22.53 12.88
N LEU A 257 -3.21 23.31 12.15
CA LEU A 257 -3.11 23.21 10.70
C LEU A 257 -1.82 22.51 10.33
N VAL A 258 -1.90 21.59 9.37
CA VAL A 258 -0.76 20.89 8.76
C VAL A 258 -0.85 21.04 7.25
N GLY A 259 0.27 21.33 6.60
CA GLY A 259 0.36 21.44 5.15
C GLY A 259 1.04 20.25 4.50
N SER A 260 0.68 19.98 3.25
CA SER A 260 1.38 19.07 2.35
C SER A 260 1.60 19.75 1.00
N ASP A 261 2.81 19.64 0.47
CA ASP A 261 3.17 20.08 -0.89
C ASP A 261 3.15 18.92 -1.90
N GLU A 262 2.67 17.75 -1.47
CA GLU A 262 2.50 16.58 -2.35
C GLU A 262 1.32 16.78 -3.29
N THR A 263 1.58 16.65 -4.58
CA THR A 263 0.58 16.88 -5.64
C THR A 263 -0.09 15.60 -6.13
N GLY A 264 0.41 14.42 -5.71
CA GLY A 264 0.00 13.13 -6.27
C GLY A 264 0.49 12.87 -7.69
N LEU A 265 1.20 13.81 -8.30
CA LEU A 265 1.80 13.67 -9.62
C LEU A 265 3.13 12.91 -9.54
N ALA A 266 3.55 12.28 -10.64
CA ALA A 266 4.86 11.66 -10.74
C ALA A 266 5.97 12.67 -10.44
N ALA A 267 7.10 12.23 -9.88
CA ALA A 267 8.16 13.09 -9.36
C ALA A 267 8.66 14.17 -10.34
N GLY A 268 8.72 13.86 -11.64
CA GLY A 268 9.09 14.83 -12.68
C GLY A 268 7.99 15.85 -12.99
N ALA A 269 6.73 15.45 -12.93
CA ALA A 269 5.58 16.28 -13.22
C ALA A 269 5.20 17.23 -12.05
N ALA A 270 5.68 16.95 -10.84
CA ALA A 270 5.42 17.77 -9.67
C ALA A 270 6.21 19.11 -9.68
N HIS A 271 7.31 19.19 -10.42
CA HIS A 271 8.07 20.43 -10.61
C HIS A 271 7.35 21.36 -11.59
N PHE A 272 7.44 22.65 -11.34
CA PHE A 272 6.89 23.69 -12.22
C PHE A 272 5.39 23.51 -12.55
N LEU A 273 4.61 23.08 -11.58
CA LEU A 273 3.16 22.92 -11.72
C LEU A 273 2.47 24.19 -12.26
N TYR A 274 3.06 25.35 -11.99
CA TYR A 274 2.62 26.67 -12.44
C TYR A 274 3.04 27.04 -13.87
N GLN A 275 3.56 26.07 -14.64
CA GLN A 275 3.90 26.22 -16.07
C GLN A 275 3.15 25.23 -16.93
N ASN A 276 2.84 25.62 -18.17
CA ASN A 276 2.32 24.67 -19.16
C ASN A 276 3.40 23.65 -19.51
N GLU A 277 2.99 22.41 -19.67
CA GLU A 277 3.84 21.35 -20.19
C GLU A 277 3.38 21.01 -21.60
N VAL A 278 4.32 21.06 -22.55
CA VAL A 278 4.05 20.82 -23.97
C VAL A 278 4.98 19.72 -24.47
N ALA A 279 4.41 18.61 -24.90
CA ALA A 279 5.12 17.59 -25.63
C ALA A 279 5.23 17.99 -27.11
N MET A 280 6.44 18.31 -27.55
CA MET A 280 6.66 18.84 -28.93
C MET A 280 6.47 17.78 -30.03
N ASN A 281 6.58 16.51 -29.70
CA ASN A 281 6.46 15.40 -30.63
C ASN A 281 5.59 14.30 -29.99
N SER A 282 4.33 14.64 -29.76
CA SER A 282 3.35 13.74 -29.17
C SER A 282 2.65 12.95 -30.28
N GLY A 283 2.09 11.82 -30.02
CA GLY A 283 1.34 11.00 -30.97
C GLY A 283 0.14 11.69 -31.68
N TYR A 284 -0.13 12.96 -31.41
CA TYR A 284 -1.17 13.76 -32.07
C TYR A 284 -0.61 14.40 -33.34
N GLY A 285 -0.84 13.75 -34.45
CA GLY A 285 -0.46 14.23 -35.77
C GLY A 285 -1.53 13.86 -36.78
N PHE A 286 -1.28 14.15 -38.00
CA PHE A 286 -2.09 13.66 -39.10
C PHE A 286 -1.21 12.93 -40.09
N THR A 287 -1.77 11.97 -40.79
CA THR A 287 -1.11 11.24 -41.84
C THR A 287 -1.57 11.81 -43.19
N THR A 288 -0.64 11.95 -44.12
CA THR A 288 -0.87 12.38 -45.51
C THR A 288 -0.32 11.34 -46.48
N GLY A 289 -0.67 11.46 -47.75
CA GLY A 289 -0.37 10.48 -48.78
C GLY A 289 -1.53 9.54 -49.07
N ALA A 290 -1.54 8.92 -50.24
CA ALA A 290 -2.66 8.08 -50.70
C ALA A 290 -2.88 6.85 -49.81
N ALA A 291 -1.83 6.36 -49.13
CA ALA A 291 -1.87 5.24 -48.17
C ALA A 291 -1.58 5.68 -46.75
N GLY A 292 -1.59 6.98 -46.42
CA GLY A 292 -1.26 7.49 -45.10
C GLY A 292 0.20 7.29 -44.66
N GLU A 293 1.12 7.22 -45.65
CA GLU A 293 2.53 6.90 -45.43
C GLU A 293 3.37 8.03 -44.82
N TYR A 294 2.86 9.25 -44.80
CA TYR A 294 3.52 10.40 -44.18
C TYR A 294 2.84 10.83 -42.90
N GLY A 295 3.41 10.45 -41.77
CA GLY A 295 2.99 10.92 -40.47
C GLY A 295 3.65 12.24 -40.09
N LEU A 296 2.85 13.23 -39.70
CA LEU A 296 3.33 14.51 -39.17
C LEU A 296 2.87 14.60 -37.70
N TRP A 297 3.83 14.62 -36.79
CA TRP A 297 3.60 14.73 -35.35
C TRP A 297 3.65 16.21 -34.92
N GLY A 298 2.68 16.63 -34.15
CA GLY A 298 2.58 18.02 -33.67
C GLY A 298 2.81 18.17 -32.17
N PRO A 299 2.90 19.41 -31.67
CA PRO A 299 2.92 19.66 -30.24
C PRO A 299 1.55 19.37 -29.61
N ASN A 300 1.58 18.82 -28.41
CA ASN A 300 0.38 18.64 -27.57
C ASN A 300 0.63 19.24 -26.19
N VAL A 301 -0.35 19.98 -25.68
CA VAL A 301 -0.33 20.46 -24.29
C VAL A 301 -0.71 19.30 -23.39
N THR A 302 0.25 18.76 -22.64
CA THR A 302 0.03 17.64 -21.72
C THR A 302 -0.42 18.07 -20.34
N ARG A 303 -0.16 19.35 -19.98
CA ARG A 303 -0.63 19.94 -18.75
C ARG A 303 -0.77 21.46 -18.90
N LEU A 304 -1.92 22.00 -18.47
CA LEU A 304 -2.10 23.43 -18.31
C LEU A 304 -1.47 23.92 -16.99
N ALA A 305 -0.95 25.14 -17.01
CA ALA A 305 -0.40 25.78 -15.81
C ALA A 305 -1.44 25.88 -14.70
N VAL A 306 -1.02 25.57 -13.48
CA VAL A 306 -1.81 25.77 -12.25
C VAL A 306 -1.16 26.89 -11.46
N GLU A 307 -1.33 28.14 -11.94
CA GLU A 307 -0.68 29.33 -11.35
C GLU A 307 -1.11 29.57 -9.92
N ASP A 308 -2.36 29.21 -9.59
CA ASP A 308 -2.99 29.37 -8.27
C ASP A 308 -2.89 28.09 -7.41
N ALA A 309 -1.93 27.21 -7.70
CA ALA A 309 -1.69 26.05 -6.85
C ALA A 309 -1.21 26.48 -5.45
N HIS A 310 -1.84 25.91 -4.43
CA HIS A 310 -1.56 26.13 -3.01
C HIS A 310 -1.16 24.85 -2.32
N TRP A 311 -0.63 24.98 -1.10
CA TRP A 311 -0.47 23.88 -0.17
C TRP A 311 -1.81 23.20 0.08
N GLU A 312 -1.82 21.88 0.04
CA GLU A 312 -2.90 21.09 0.62
C GLU A 312 -2.87 21.28 2.13
N ARG A 313 -4.05 21.42 2.76
CA ARG A 313 -4.15 21.76 4.16
C ARG A 313 -5.05 20.79 4.92
N VAL A 314 -4.59 20.36 6.09
CA VAL A 314 -5.35 19.52 7.02
C VAL A 314 -5.58 20.29 8.30
N LYS A 315 -6.85 20.47 8.67
CA LYS A 315 -7.31 20.94 9.98
C LYS A 315 -7.46 19.72 10.86
N LYS A 316 -6.63 19.63 11.90
CA LYS A 316 -6.61 18.50 12.83
C LYS A 316 -7.18 18.91 14.17
N PHE A 317 -8.20 18.21 14.62
CA PHE A 317 -8.75 18.31 15.96
C PHE A 317 -8.59 17.00 16.68
N ASN A 318 -8.04 17.02 17.90
CA ASN A 318 -7.87 15.84 18.74
C ASN A 318 -8.29 16.16 20.17
N VAL A 319 -8.98 15.20 20.80
CA VAL A 319 -9.27 15.19 22.24
C VAL A 319 -8.84 13.85 22.79
N GLY A 320 -8.01 13.87 23.83
CA GLY A 320 -7.48 12.70 24.46
C GLY A 320 -7.75 12.67 25.97
N LEU A 321 -7.87 11.46 26.46
CA LEU A 321 -8.04 11.14 27.86
C LEU A 321 -6.99 10.11 28.25
N ASP A 322 -6.10 10.46 29.16
CA ASP A 322 -5.06 9.58 29.70
C ASP A 322 -5.41 9.24 31.14
N ILE A 323 -5.59 7.96 31.43
CA ILE A 323 -6.03 7.46 32.74
C ILE A 323 -5.03 6.42 33.24
N ARG A 324 -4.62 6.53 34.52
CA ARG A 324 -3.98 5.43 35.21
C ARG A 324 -4.86 5.03 36.41
N MET A 325 -5.11 3.73 36.53
CA MET A 325 -5.97 3.16 37.55
C MET A 325 -5.18 2.15 38.37
N PHE A 326 -5.37 2.21 39.70
CA PHE A 326 -4.74 1.28 40.64
C PHE A 326 -3.21 1.19 40.52
N GLU A 327 -2.56 2.25 40.01
CA GLU A 327 -1.11 2.29 39.67
C GLU A 327 -0.65 1.23 38.65
N GLN A 328 -1.58 0.48 38.03
CA GLN A 328 -1.29 -0.71 37.22
C GLN A 328 -1.83 -0.64 35.81
N LEU A 329 -3.00 -0.04 35.62
CA LEU A 329 -3.70 0.03 34.34
C LEU A 329 -3.57 1.43 33.75
N ASN A 330 -2.86 1.55 32.65
CA ASN A 330 -2.79 2.76 31.85
C ASN A 330 -3.73 2.62 30.63
N LEU A 331 -4.65 3.54 30.49
CA LEU A 331 -5.60 3.62 29.39
C LEU A 331 -5.49 5.00 28.76
N ALA A 332 -5.27 5.05 27.44
CA ALA A 332 -5.40 6.28 26.67
C ALA A 332 -6.50 6.10 25.62
N VAL A 333 -7.39 7.07 25.54
CA VAL A 333 -8.48 7.13 24.56
C VAL A 333 -8.38 8.45 23.83
N GLU A 334 -8.33 8.40 22.52
CA GLU A 334 -8.27 9.58 21.65
C GLU A 334 -9.41 9.59 20.65
N PHE A 335 -10.03 10.73 20.49
CA PHE A 335 -10.91 11.04 19.38
C PHE A 335 -10.23 12.05 18.48
N PHE A 336 -10.20 11.81 17.18
CA PHE A 336 -9.67 12.75 16.21
C PHE A 336 -10.67 13.04 15.08
N HIS A 337 -10.56 14.25 14.53
CA HIS A 337 -11.27 14.69 13.34
C HIS A 337 -10.33 15.53 12.48
N ASP A 338 -9.97 14.99 11.33
CA ASP A 338 -9.11 15.63 10.34
C ASP A 338 -9.96 16.07 9.15
N ARG A 339 -9.93 17.36 8.84
CA ARG A 339 -10.53 17.87 7.62
C ARG A 339 -9.44 18.37 6.69
N ARG A 340 -9.29 17.65 5.60
CA ARG A 340 -8.36 17.98 4.52
C ARG A 340 -9.08 18.82 3.49
N ASP A 341 -8.53 19.98 3.18
CA ASP A 341 -9.01 20.89 2.13
C ASP A 341 -7.88 21.28 1.18
N ARG A 342 -8.24 21.90 0.05
CA ARG A 342 -7.32 22.29 -1.02
C ARG A 342 -6.55 21.10 -1.62
N ILE A 343 -7.18 19.91 -1.71
CA ILE A 343 -6.58 18.78 -2.39
C ILE A 343 -6.52 19.09 -3.88
N LEU A 344 -5.32 18.98 -4.47
CA LEU A 344 -5.14 19.16 -5.89
C LEU A 344 -5.79 18.03 -6.66
N MET A 345 -6.68 18.33 -7.59
CA MET A 345 -7.35 17.35 -8.44
C MET A 345 -7.68 17.91 -9.82
N GLN A 346 -7.85 17.02 -10.78
CA GLN A 346 -8.37 17.40 -12.10
C GLN A 346 -9.83 17.84 -12.00
N ARG A 347 -10.19 18.82 -12.84
CA ARG A 347 -11.54 19.34 -12.97
C ARG A 347 -12.39 18.40 -13.83
N ALA A 348 -13.00 17.37 -13.21
CA ALA A 348 -13.82 16.40 -13.93
C ALA A 348 -15.09 17.00 -14.55
N SER A 349 -15.55 18.14 -14.02
CA SER A 349 -16.64 18.93 -14.61
C SER A 349 -16.22 19.74 -15.85
N PHE A 350 -14.94 19.73 -16.24
CA PHE A 350 -14.44 20.47 -17.39
C PHE A 350 -14.87 19.77 -18.68
N PRO A 351 -15.63 20.45 -19.57
CA PRO A 351 -16.21 19.79 -20.74
C PRO A 351 -15.16 19.34 -21.77
N ALA A 352 -15.21 18.09 -22.20
CA ALA A 352 -14.30 17.53 -23.20
C ALA A 352 -14.36 18.27 -24.56
N ILE A 353 -15.50 18.92 -24.88
CA ILE A 353 -15.69 19.73 -26.09
C ILE A 353 -14.72 20.93 -26.17
N MET A 354 -14.11 21.32 -25.04
CA MET A 354 -13.09 22.37 -25.01
C MET A 354 -11.76 21.93 -25.64
N GLY A 355 -11.61 20.65 -26.00
CA GLY A 355 -10.44 20.11 -26.70
C GLY A 355 -9.21 19.83 -25.85
N TYR A 356 -9.29 19.97 -24.53
CA TYR A 356 -8.18 19.74 -23.59
C TYR A 356 -8.29 18.37 -22.90
N VAL A 357 -8.60 17.30 -23.65
CA VAL A 357 -8.84 15.97 -23.07
C VAL A 357 -7.63 15.45 -22.32
N ASP A 358 -6.43 15.65 -22.88
CA ASP A 358 -5.17 15.18 -22.29
C ASP A 358 -4.60 16.15 -21.24
N SER A 359 -5.07 17.38 -21.21
CA SER A 359 -4.59 18.44 -20.34
C SER A 359 -5.70 19.08 -19.51
N THR A 360 -6.64 18.26 -19.05
CA THR A 360 -7.72 18.71 -18.14
C THR A 360 -7.13 19.55 -16.99
N PRO A 361 -7.66 20.76 -16.76
CA PRO A 361 -7.14 21.67 -15.74
C PRO A 361 -7.14 21.05 -14.34
N TRP A 362 -6.11 21.35 -13.57
CA TRP A 362 -6.01 20.99 -12.15
C TRP A 362 -6.40 22.18 -11.27
N SER A 363 -6.91 21.91 -10.08
CA SER A 363 -7.25 22.94 -9.09
C SER A 363 -7.25 22.38 -7.66
N ASN A 364 -6.95 23.22 -6.67
CA ASN A 364 -6.95 22.88 -5.24
C ASN A 364 -8.36 22.96 -4.63
N ILE A 365 -9.27 22.07 -5.03
CA ILE A 365 -10.69 22.16 -4.67
C ILE A 365 -11.20 20.98 -3.84
N GLY A 366 -10.50 19.84 -3.87
CA GLY A 366 -10.92 18.62 -3.17
C GLY A 366 -10.99 18.79 -1.66
N LYS A 367 -11.97 18.13 -1.04
CA LYS A 367 -12.15 18.10 0.42
C LYS A 367 -12.49 16.71 0.90
N VAL A 368 -11.83 16.30 1.98
CA VAL A 368 -12.01 14.98 2.62
C VAL A 368 -12.08 15.17 4.13
N ASP A 369 -13.04 14.50 4.76
CA ASP A 369 -13.08 14.34 6.22
C ASP A 369 -12.57 12.95 6.60
N ASN A 370 -11.83 12.87 7.70
CA ASN A 370 -11.44 11.63 8.35
C ASN A 370 -11.63 11.78 9.86
N LYS A 371 -12.28 10.82 10.49
CA LYS A 371 -12.51 10.81 11.94
C LYS A 371 -12.34 9.41 12.50
N GLY A 372 -11.97 9.33 13.76
CA GLY A 372 -11.77 8.04 14.38
C GLY A 372 -11.58 8.11 15.88
N ILE A 373 -11.40 6.92 16.44
CA ILE A 373 -11.10 6.69 17.84
C ILE A 373 -9.90 5.77 17.92
N GLU A 374 -8.95 6.12 18.78
CA GLU A 374 -7.80 5.28 19.11
C GLU A 374 -7.84 4.97 20.62
N VAL A 375 -7.57 3.72 20.95
CA VAL A 375 -7.50 3.24 22.32
C VAL A 375 -6.22 2.47 22.51
N SER A 376 -5.47 2.80 23.55
CA SER A 376 -4.32 2.01 24.00
C SER A 376 -4.47 1.64 25.46
N LEU A 377 -4.13 0.40 25.79
CA LEU A 377 -4.23 -0.16 27.10
C LEU A 377 -2.93 -0.88 27.45
N ASN A 378 -2.39 -0.57 28.62
CA ASN A 378 -1.25 -1.29 29.22
C ASN A 378 -1.57 -1.58 30.68
N TRP A 379 -1.56 -2.83 31.02
CA TRP A 379 -1.79 -3.30 32.38
C TRP A 379 -0.67 -4.24 32.80
N SER A 380 -0.21 -4.11 34.04
CA SER A 380 0.77 -5.01 34.63
C SER A 380 0.54 -5.15 36.11
N LYS A 381 0.50 -6.39 36.59
CA LYS A 381 0.31 -6.69 37.99
C LYS A 381 1.10 -7.91 38.42
N GLN A 382 1.77 -7.79 39.58
CA GLN A 382 2.28 -8.94 40.31
C GLN A 382 1.13 -9.58 41.08
N LEU A 383 0.67 -10.75 40.62
CA LEU A 383 -0.47 -11.46 41.24
C LEU A 383 -0.06 -12.27 42.47
N PHE A 384 1.15 -12.84 42.42
CA PHE A 384 1.77 -13.60 43.51
C PHE A 384 3.26 -13.24 43.59
N ASN A 385 3.95 -13.66 44.65
CA ASN A 385 5.35 -13.30 44.89
C ASN A 385 6.28 -13.54 43.70
N ASP A 386 5.99 -14.56 42.89
CA ASP A 386 6.83 -14.97 41.75
C ASP A 386 6.09 -14.88 40.41
N PHE A 387 4.85 -14.36 40.36
CA PHE A 387 4.03 -14.34 39.14
C PHE A 387 3.59 -12.92 38.78
N THR A 388 4.09 -12.43 37.64
CA THR A 388 3.67 -11.16 37.06
C THR A 388 2.90 -11.44 35.78
N LEU A 389 1.77 -10.78 35.60
CA LEU A 389 0.97 -10.79 34.38
C LEU A 389 0.87 -9.37 33.84
N ALA A 390 1.17 -9.21 32.56
CA ALA A 390 0.99 -7.94 31.85
C ALA A 390 0.15 -8.18 30.60
N ALA A 391 -0.76 -7.23 30.33
CA ALA A 391 -1.58 -7.21 29.14
C ALA A 391 -1.41 -5.87 28.41
N THR A 392 -1.28 -5.92 27.09
CA THR A 392 -1.25 -4.75 26.23
C THR A 392 -2.35 -4.85 25.19
N GLY A 393 -2.93 -3.72 24.79
CA GLY A 393 -3.94 -3.67 23.75
C GLY A 393 -3.93 -2.35 23.03
N ASN A 394 -4.21 -2.41 21.72
CA ASN A 394 -4.50 -1.24 20.92
C ASN A 394 -5.72 -1.49 20.02
N PHE A 395 -6.45 -0.45 19.76
CA PHE A 395 -7.62 -0.47 18.89
C PHE A 395 -7.71 0.86 18.17
N THR A 396 -7.90 0.82 16.86
CA THR A 396 -8.11 2.00 16.03
C THR A 396 -9.34 1.77 15.15
N TYR A 397 -10.25 2.73 15.17
CA TYR A 397 -11.34 2.82 14.21
C TYR A 397 -11.24 4.12 13.44
N THR A 398 -11.28 4.06 12.11
CA THR A 398 -11.26 5.24 11.25
C THR A 398 -12.36 5.19 10.19
N ALA A 399 -12.95 6.35 9.89
CA ALA A 399 -13.93 6.50 8.84
C ALA A 399 -13.71 7.82 8.10
N ASN A 400 -13.58 7.73 6.78
CA ASN A 400 -13.39 8.89 5.91
C ASN A 400 -14.54 9.05 4.92
N LYS A 401 -14.65 10.24 4.34
CA LYS A 401 -15.57 10.53 3.23
C LYS A 401 -15.10 11.72 2.41
N PHE A 402 -15.43 11.71 1.13
CA PHE A 402 -15.38 12.91 0.32
C PHE A 402 -16.40 13.92 0.81
N VAL A 403 -15.95 15.12 1.13
CA VAL A 403 -16.82 16.26 1.42
C VAL A 403 -17.12 17.00 0.13
N TYR A 404 -16.12 17.08 -0.75
CA TYR A 404 -16.24 17.65 -2.07
C TYR A 404 -15.23 17.00 -3.02
N LYS A 405 -15.72 16.59 -4.16
CA LYS A 405 -14.95 16.16 -5.33
C LYS A 405 -15.57 16.83 -6.54
N ASP A 406 -14.74 17.34 -7.46
CA ASP A 406 -15.26 17.86 -8.72
C ASP A 406 -15.74 16.69 -9.57
N GLU A 407 -17.04 16.68 -9.86
CA GLU A 407 -17.71 15.57 -10.55
C GLU A 407 -18.60 16.10 -11.65
N PRO A 408 -18.76 15.41 -12.77
CA PRO A 408 -19.77 15.75 -13.77
C PRO A 408 -21.18 15.57 -13.19
N ASP A 409 -22.16 16.14 -13.86
CA ASP A 409 -23.57 15.91 -13.53
C ASP A 409 -23.94 14.47 -13.92
N TYR A 410 -23.92 13.59 -12.94
CA TYR A 410 -24.37 12.21 -13.13
C TYR A 410 -25.89 12.13 -13.11
N PRO A 411 -26.50 11.28 -13.95
CA PRO A 411 -27.95 11.08 -13.96
C PRO A 411 -28.46 10.51 -12.62
N TYR A 412 -27.63 9.74 -11.92
CA TYR A 412 -28.03 9.07 -10.69
C TYR A 412 -27.10 9.41 -9.51
N SER A 413 -27.70 9.63 -8.35
CA SER A 413 -26.97 10.00 -7.12
C SER A 413 -26.00 8.91 -6.60
N TRP A 414 -26.24 7.64 -6.93
CA TRP A 414 -25.36 6.56 -6.53
C TRP A 414 -24.04 6.52 -7.31
N GLN A 415 -23.93 7.22 -8.43
CA GLN A 415 -22.70 7.36 -9.20
C GLN A 415 -21.73 8.38 -8.55
N MET A 416 -22.27 9.35 -7.78
CA MET A 416 -21.46 10.39 -7.14
C MET A 416 -20.54 9.81 -6.08
N ASP A 417 -19.33 10.36 -5.97
CA ASP A 417 -18.34 10.06 -4.92
C ASP A 417 -18.52 10.96 -3.68
N THR A 418 -18.95 12.19 -3.90
CA THR A 418 -19.19 13.17 -2.82
C THR A 418 -20.18 12.59 -1.80
N GLY A 419 -19.80 12.68 -0.52
CA GLY A 419 -20.55 12.10 0.60
C GLY A 419 -20.20 10.64 0.94
N LYS A 420 -19.48 9.93 0.06
CA LYS A 420 -19.13 8.51 0.22
C LYS A 420 -17.68 8.33 0.69
N PRO A 421 -17.35 7.16 1.29
CA PRO A 421 -15.99 6.83 1.70
C PRO A 421 -15.01 6.73 0.52
N LEU A 422 -13.74 7.09 0.75
CA LEU A 422 -12.68 7.00 -0.25
C LEU A 422 -12.39 5.55 -0.65
N ASN A 423 -12.31 4.66 0.33
CA ASN A 423 -11.93 3.26 0.16
C ASN A 423 -13.15 2.32 0.08
N ARG A 424 -14.26 2.82 -0.47
CA ARG A 424 -15.44 1.99 -0.72
C ARG A 424 -15.18 1.00 -1.84
N MET A 425 -15.97 -0.05 -1.88
CA MET A 425 -16.07 -0.94 -3.03
C MET A 425 -17.29 -0.59 -3.85
N THR A 426 -17.09 -0.44 -5.15
CA THR A 426 -18.15 -0.22 -6.14
C THR A 426 -18.20 -1.37 -7.13
N GLY A 427 -19.34 -1.62 -7.72
CA GLY A 427 -19.54 -2.67 -8.72
C GLY A 427 -21.00 -3.01 -8.90
N TYR A 428 -21.24 -4.06 -9.67
CA TYR A 428 -22.58 -4.56 -9.96
C TYR A 428 -23.12 -5.42 -8.82
N ILE A 429 -24.41 -5.37 -8.57
CA ILE A 429 -25.07 -6.33 -7.68
C ILE A 429 -25.34 -7.61 -8.45
N ALA A 430 -24.68 -8.69 -8.07
CA ALA A 430 -24.89 -10.01 -8.68
C ALA A 430 -26.08 -10.71 -8.03
N GLU A 431 -26.93 -11.34 -8.86
CA GLU A 431 -28.09 -12.14 -8.46
C GLU A 431 -27.90 -13.64 -8.67
N GLY A 432 -26.65 -14.08 -8.86
CA GLY A 432 -26.26 -15.47 -9.05
C GLY A 432 -25.78 -15.74 -10.48
N LEU A 433 -25.87 -16.98 -10.91
CA LEU A 433 -25.45 -17.44 -12.24
C LEU A 433 -26.70 -17.75 -13.08
N PHE A 434 -26.61 -17.49 -14.38
CA PHE A 434 -27.68 -17.89 -15.31
C PHE A 434 -27.79 -19.40 -15.38
N LYS A 435 -29.02 -19.90 -15.27
CA LYS A 435 -29.33 -21.32 -15.28
C LYS A 435 -29.39 -21.88 -16.71
N ASP A 436 -30.08 -21.18 -17.57
CA ASP A 436 -30.36 -21.61 -18.94
C ASP A 436 -30.62 -20.41 -19.89
N GLN A 437 -30.79 -20.68 -21.19
CA GLN A 437 -31.00 -19.65 -22.18
C GLN A 437 -32.35 -18.91 -21.99
N ALA A 438 -33.37 -19.57 -21.50
CA ALA A 438 -34.67 -18.94 -21.29
C ALA A 438 -34.58 -17.85 -20.19
N GLU A 439 -33.77 -18.04 -19.17
CA GLU A 439 -33.49 -17.02 -18.15
C GLU A 439 -32.72 -15.85 -18.74
N ILE A 440 -31.73 -16.10 -19.62
CA ILE A 440 -30.96 -15.04 -20.30
C ILE A 440 -31.88 -14.20 -21.19
N ASP A 441 -32.74 -14.86 -21.99
CA ASP A 441 -33.66 -14.18 -22.91
C ASP A 441 -34.72 -13.31 -22.19
N ALA A 442 -34.99 -13.62 -20.92
CA ALA A 442 -35.91 -12.85 -20.07
C ALA A 442 -35.19 -11.77 -19.20
N TRP A 443 -33.86 -11.72 -19.23
CA TRP A 443 -33.07 -10.81 -18.42
C TRP A 443 -32.82 -9.49 -19.14
N PRO A 444 -32.53 -8.37 -18.43
CA PRO A 444 -32.03 -7.14 -19.04
C PRO A 444 -30.81 -7.36 -19.95
N ASP A 445 -30.70 -6.56 -21.00
CA ASP A 445 -29.62 -6.67 -21.99
C ASP A 445 -28.24 -6.44 -21.36
N MET A 446 -27.37 -7.42 -21.49
CA MET A 446 -26.00 -7.40 -20.98
C MET A 446 -24.93 -7.27 -22.10
N SER A 447 -25.34 -6.86 -23.31
CA SER A 447 -24.43 -6.72 -24.47
C SER A 447 -23.29 -5.70 -24.24
N SER A 448 -23.45 -4.77 -23.31
CA SER A 448 -22.45 -3.78 -22.92
C SER A 448 -21.12 -4.40 -22.46
N PHE A 449 -21.12 -5.65 -21.99
CA PHE A 449 -19.91 -6.36 -21.58
C PHE A 449 -19.10 -6.92 -22.74
N GLY A 450 -19.65 -6.92 -23.97
CA GLY A 450 -18.93 -7.30 -25.18
C GLY A 450 -18.79 -8.79 -25.45
N ASN A 451 -19.25 -9.68 -24.55
CA ASN A 451 -19.29 -11.12 -24.78
C ASN A 451 -20.74 -11.61 -25.00
N ALA A 452 -20.89 -12.74 -25.70
CA ALA A 452 -22.13 -13.45 -25.72
C ALA A 452 -22.41 -14.03 -24.33
N ILE A 453 -23.53 -13.67 -23.74
CA ILE A 453 -23.96 -14.20 -22.43
C ILE A 453 -24.42 -15.64 -22.59
N MET A 454 -24.00 -16.50 -21.70
CA MET A 454 -24.26 -17.94 -21.72
C MET A 454 -24.69 -18.44 -20.34
N PRO A 455 -25.36 -19.61 -20.24
CA PRO A 455 -25.59 -20.24 -18.95
C PRO A 455 -24.29 -20.42 -18.15
N GLY A 456 -24.36 -20.07 -16.86
CA GLY A 456 -23.20 -20.05 -15.98
C GLY A 456 -22.46 -18.71 -15.90
N ASP A 457 -22.82 -17.71 -16.68
CA ASP A 457 -22.37 -16.33 -16.50
C ASP A 457 -23.08 -15.67 -15.33
N ILE A 458 -22.42 -14.66 -14.74
CA ILE A 458 -22.99 -13.90 -13.63
C ILE A 458 -24.09 -12.99 -14.16
N LYS A 459 -25.26 -13.02 -13.53
CA LYS A 459 -26.37 -12.13 -13.82
C LYS A 459 -26.37 -10.93 -12.88
N TYR A 460 -26.54 -9.74 -13.43
CA TYR A 460 -26.49 -8.49 -12.70
C TYR A 460 -27.85 -7.82 -12.64
N ARG A 461 -28.07 -7.08 -11.54
CA ARG A 461 -29.30 -6.32 -11.33
C ARG A 461 -29.27 -5.04 -12.15
N ASP A 462 -30.35 -4.78 -12.85
CA ASP A 462 -30.69 -3.49 -13.42
C ASP A 462 -31.16 -2.56 -12.28
N ILE A 463 -30.39 -1.53 -12.01
CA ILE A 463 -30.61 -0.63 -10.87
C ILE A 463 -31.47 0.57 -11.28
N ASP A 464 -31.27 1.09 -12.48
CA ASP A 464 -32.01 2.25 -12.98
C ASP A 464 -33.32 1.87 -13.69
N GLY A 465 -33.49 0.58 -14.03
CA GLY A 465 -34.73 0.02 -14.62
C GLY A 465 -34.87 0.33 -16.10
N ASP A 466 -33.81 0.61 -16.83
CA ASP A 466 -33.82 0.94 -18.25
C ASP A 466 -33.86 -0.30 -19.15
N GLY A 467 -33.78 -1.51 -18.59
CA GLY A 467 -33.77 -2.80 -19.30
C GLY A 467 -32.39 -3.20 -19.83
N ARG A 468 -31.32 -2.53 -19.45
CA ARG A 468 -29.92 -2.80 -19.86
C ARG A 468 -29.00 -2.76 -18.66
N ILE A 469 -27.97 -3.57 -18.68
CA ILE A 469 -26.91 -3.51 -17.65
C ILE A 469 -25.72 -2.74 -18.18
N THR A 470 -25.47 -1.56 -17.60
CA THR A 470 -24.42 -0.63 -18.02
C THR A 470 -23.61 -0.14 -16.83
N GLN A 471 -22.67 0.81 -17.04
CA GLN A 471 -21.95 1.44 -15.93
C GLN A 471 -22.87 2.21 -14.97
N GLU A 472 -24.06 2.57 -15.40
CA GLU A 472 -25.05 3.31 -14.60
C GLU A 472 -25.64 2.44 -13.49
N ASP A 473 -25.58 1.11 -13.64
CA ASP A 473 -25.99 0.13 -12.60
C ASP A 473 -24.92 -0.13 -11.54
N MET A 474 -23.74 0.46 -11.66
CA MET A 474 -22.70 0.29 -10.65
C MET A 474 -23.02 1.09 -9.39
N VAL A 475 -23.09 0.40 -8.27
CA VAL A 475 -23.40 0.99 -6.96
C VAL A 475 -22.30 0.75 -5.94
N MET A 476 -22.37 1.41 -4.80
CA MET A 476 -21.52 1.12 -3.67
C MET A 476 -21.93 -0.21 -3.02
N LEU A 477 -21.09 -1.25 -3.20
CA LEU A 477 -21.29 -2.58 -2.62
C LEU A 477 -20.90 -2.62 -1.13
N SER A 478 -19.91 -1.85 -0.75
CA SER A 478 -19.43 -1.77 0.64
C SER A 478 -18.83 -0.40 0.93
N PRO A 479 -19.06 0.16 2.14
CA PRO A 479 -18.44 1.41 2.56
C PRO A 479 -16.95 1.27 2.94
N TYR A 480 -16.37 0.08 2.85
CA TYR A 480 -14.96 -0.23 3.11
C TYR A 480 -14.46 -1.28 2.13
N GLY A 481 -13.18 -1.21 1.77
CA GLY A 481 -12.50 -2.10 0.84
C GLY A 481 -11.32 -2.83 1.48
N ASN A 482 -10.24 -2.94 0.72
CA ASN A 482 -9.00 -3.61 1.15
C ASN A 482 -8.26 -2.90 2.30
N ILE A 483 -8.49 -1.60 2.51
CA ILE A 483 -8.00 -0.86 3.66
C ILE A 483 -9.02 -0.99 4.80
N PRO A 484 -8.67 -1.63 5.92
CA PRO A 484 -9.59 -1.84 7.02
C PRO A 484 -9.92 -0.53 7.75
N ARG A 485 -11.15 -0.41 8.23
CA ARG A 485 -11.55 0.67 9.14
C ARG A 485 -11.18 0.39 10.59
N ILE A 486 -11.11 -0.87 10.96
CA ILE A 486 -10.75 -1.32 12.31
C ILE A 486 -9.44 -2.08 12.24
N GLN A 487 -8.50 -1.68 13.09
CA GLN A 487 -7.27 -2.40 13.36
C GLN A 487 -7.13 -2.59 14.87
N TYR A 488 -6.68 -3.76 15.28
CA TYR A 488 -6.50 -4.06 16.70
C TYR A 488 -5.33 -5.01 16.92
N GLY A 489 -4.73 -4.90 18.09
CA GLY A 489 -3.71 -5.80 18.58
C GLY A 489 -3.82 -5.97 20.08
N PHE A 490 -3.50 -7.15 20.57
CA PHE A 490 -3.43 -7.41 22.01
C PHE A 490 -2.36 -8.45 22.33
N GLY A 491 -1.72 -8.27 23.45
CA GLY A 491 -0.66 -9.14 23.93
C GLY A 491 -0.80 -9.48 25.40
N LEU A 492 -0.29 -10.64 25.76
CA LEU A 492 -0.16 -11.09 27.15
C LEU A 492 1.28 -11.48 27.40
N ASN A 493 1.87 -10.95 28.47
CA ASN A 493 3.19 -11.32 28.94
C ASN A 493 3.07 -11.86 30.37
N MET A 494 3.61 -13.04 30.59
CA MET A 494 3.59 -13.74 31.86
C MET A 494 5.01 -14.04 32.28
N VAL A 495 5.33 -13.71 33.50
CA VAL A 495 6.62 -14.08 34.14
C VAL A 495 6.32 -14.88 35.39
N TYR A 496 6.81 -16.12 35.42
CA TYR A 496 6.72 -16.97 36.59
C TYR A 496 8.09 -17.50 36.97
N LYS A 497 8.63 -16.99 38.07
CA LYS A 497 10.02 -17.28 38.52
C LYS A 497 11.03 -16.99 37.39
N LYS A 498 11.59 -18.04 36.83
CA LYS A 498 12.59 -17.96 35.74
C LYS A 498 12.00 -18.10 34.35
N PHE A 499 10.70 -18.43 34.24
CA PHE A 499 10.02 -18.56 32.98
C PHE A 499 9.36 -17.24 32.57
N ASP A 500 9.43 -16.91 31.31
CA ASP A 500 8.67 -15.84 30.70
C ASP A 500 7.96 -16.33 29.43
N VAL A 501 6.72 -15.91 29.27
CA VAL A 501 5.88 -16.25 28.11
C VAL A 501 5.30 -14.97 27.54
N GLY A 502 5.47 -14.76 26.24
CA GLY A 502 4.87 -13.66 25.48
C GLY A 502 3.92 -14.19 24.41
N LEU A 503 2.72 -13.62 24.33
CA LEU A 503 1.74 -13.90 23.29
C LEU A 503 1.31 -12.57 22.67
N PHE A 504 1.26 -12.50 21.35
CA PHE A 504 0.73 -11.32 20.66
C PHE A 504 -0.17 -11.70 19.50
N PHE A 505 -1.31 -11.02 19.44
CA PHE A 505 -2.32 -11.16 18.41
C PHE A 505 -2.56 -9.82 17.74
N ASN A 506 -2.78 -9.84 16.43
CA ASN A 506 -3.25 -8.68 15.69
C ASN A 506 -4.35 -9.06 14.71
N GLY A 507 -5.12 -8.08 14.31
CA GLY A 507 -6.18 -8.33 13.36
C GLY A 507 -6.78 -7.05 12.77
N SER A 508 -7.66 -7.26 11.82
CA SER A 508 -8.45 -6.19 11.23
C SER A 508 -9.89 -6.60 11.01
N ALA A 509 -10.78 -5.61 11.02
CA ALA A 509 -12.19 -5.79 10.73
C ALA A 509 -12.72 -4.65 9.85
N GLN A 510 -13.94 -4.80 9.34
CA GLN A 510 -14.49 -3.92 8.30
C GLN A 510 -13.51 -3.81 7.11
N ARG A 511 -13.16 -4.97 6.57
CA ARG A 511 -12.27 -5.13 5.43
C ARG A 511 -12.88 -6.10 4.44
N ASN A 512 -13.00 -5.67 3.19
CA ASN A 512 -13.41 -6.50 2.07
C ASN A 512 -12.33 -6.48 0.99
N ILE A 513 -12.25 -7.56 0.22
CA ILE A 513 -11.40 -7.66 -0.97
C ILE A 513 -12.24 -8.08 -2.17
N MET A 514 -11.83 -7.64 -3.35
CA MET A 514 -12.39 -8.06 -4.62
C MET A 514 -11.48 -9.11 -5.23
N ILE A 515 -12.03 -10.26 -5.64
CA ILE A 515 -11.25 -11.38 -6.17
C ILE A 515 -11.51 -11.67 -7.66
N ASN A 516 -12.10 -10.72 -8.39
CA ASN A 516 -12.41 -10.85 -9.81
C ASN A 516 -11.17 -10.95 -10.73
N ASN A 517 -10.02 -10.57 -10.23
CA ASN A 517 -8.74 -10.61 -10.95
C ASN A 517 -7.91 -11.87 -10.70
N ILE A 518 -8.51 -12.93 -10.13
CA ILE A 518 -7.83 -14.21 -10.01
C ILE A 518 -7.86 -14.98 -11.34
N VAL A 519 -6.85 -15.80 -11.53
CA VAL A 519 -6.75 -16.72 -12.65
C VAL A 519 -7.85 -17.81 -12.56
N PRO A 520 -8.59 -18.13 -13.61
CA PRO A 520 -8.51 -17.65 -14.99
C PRO A 520 -9.39 -16.42 -15.30
N PHE A 521 -9.86 -15.68 -14.29
CA PHE A 521 -10.77 -14.55 -14.43
C PHE A 521 -10.05 -13.19 -14.50
N ASN A 522 -8.71 -13.19 -14.64
CA ASN A 522 -7.95 -11.97 -14.81
C ASN A 522 -8.09 -11.43 -16.26
N ALA A 523 -8.61 -10.22 -16.39
CA ALA A 523 -8.83 -9.58 -17.67
C ALA A 523 -7.54 -9.26 -18.43
N ASP A 524 -6.45 -8.94 -17.72
CA ASP A 524 -5.21 -8.42 -18.30
C ASP A 524 -4.27 -9.52 -18.81
N ASP A 525 -4.33 -10.73 -18.23
CA ASP A 525 -3.41 -11.83 -18.52
C ASP A 525 -4.09 -13.08 -19.11
N PHE A 526 -5.33 -12.96 -19.57
CA PHE A 526 -6.15 -14.08 -19.98
C PHE A 526 -5.87 -14.52 -21.43
N ASN A 527 -4.71 -15.12 -21.68
CA ASN A 527 -4.35 -15.67 -22.98
C ASN A 527 -4.14 -17.19 -22.97
N GLY A 528 -4.73 -17.91 -22.01
CA GLY A 528 -4.54 -19.36 -21.86
C GLY A 528 -3.23 -19.77 -21.19
N GLU A 529 -2.44 -18.80 -20.71
CA GLU A 529 -1.14 -19.03 -20.07
C GLU A 529 -1.22 -19.58 -18.67
N GLN A 530 -2.41 -19.66 -18.09
CA GLN A 530 -2.55 -19.74 -16.64
C GLN A 530 -3.09 -21.10 -16.20
N ASN A 531 -2.58 -21.60 -15.09
CA ASN A 531 -3.10 -22.82 -14.46
C ASN A 531 -4.50 -22.60 -13.89
N LEU A 532 -5.34 -23.60 -14.06
CA LEU A 532 -6.60 -23.69 -13.33
C LEU A 532 -6.32 -24.27 -11.93
N MET A 533 -6.52 -23.46 -10.90
CA MET A 533 -6.33 -23.90 -9.53
C MET A 533 -7.35 -24.98 -9.15
N LYS A 534 -6.92 -25.97 -8.37
CA LYS A 534 -7.77 -27.07 -7.91
C LYS A 534 -9.07 -26.60 -7.26
N TRP A 535 -9.00 -25.60 -6.40
CA TRP A 535 -10.17 -25.07 -5.69
C TRP A 535 -11.14 -24.30 -6.61
N ILE A 536 -10.72 -23.82 -7.80
CA ILE A 536 -11.61 -23.31 -8.85
C ILE A 536 -12.19 -24.49 -9.63
N ALA A 537 -11.37 -25.46 -10.01
CA ALA A 537 -11.79 -26.63 -10.77
C ALA A 537 -12.82 -27.50 -10.03
N GLU A 538 -12.81 -27.48 -8.70
CA GLU A 538 -13.74 -28.24 -7.85
C GLU A 538 -15.12 -27.59 -7.72
N ASP A 539 -15.22 -26.26 -7.92
CA ASP A 539 -16.47 -25.54 -7.66
C ASP A 539 -16.73 -24.39 -8.65
N TYR A 540 -16.63 -24.66 -9.93
CA TYR A 540 -17.10 -23.77 -10.98
C TYR A 540 -18.36 -24.32 -11.66
N TRP A 541 -19.11 -23.43 -12.30
CA TRP A 541 -20.24 -23.82 -13.13
C TRP A 541 -19.80 -24.42 -14.46
N SER A 542 -20.41 -25.55 -14.86
CA SER A 542 -20.19 -26.16 -16.19
C SER A 542 -21.46 -26.80 -16.70
N THR A 543 -21.55 -26.99 -18.02
CA THR A 543 -22.68 -27.66 -18.66
C THR A 543 -22.84 -29.12 -18.22
N SER A 544 -21.73 -29.80 -17.87
CA SER A 544 -21.74 -31.17 -17.34
C SER A 544 -22.09 -31.22 -15.83
N ASN A 545 -21.97 -30.10 -15.12
CA ASN A 545 -22.30 -29.97 -13.71
C ASN A 545 -22.86 -28.57 -13.43
N PRO A 546 -24.12 -28.31 -13.82
CA PRO A 546 -24.75 -27.00 -13.70
C PRO A 546 -25.14 -26.73 -12.24
N LYS A 547 -24.21 -26.15 -11.46
CA LYS A 547 -24.44 -25.77 -10.08
C LYS A 547 -24.95 -24.33 -10.00
N PRO A 548 -26.19 -24.06 -9.59
CA PRO A 548 -26.71 -22.68 -9.48
C PRO A 548 -25.94 -21.81 -8.47
N ASN A 549 -25.37 -22.45 -7.46
CA ASN A 549 -24.64 -21.81 -6.36
C ASN A 549 -23.13 -22.09 -6.43
N ALA A 550 -22.57 -22.32 -7.63
CA ALA A 550 -21.12 -22.48 -7.79
C ALA A 550 -20.40 -21.22 -7.27
N VAL A 551 -19.27 -21.42 -6.61
CA VAL A 551 -18.43 -20.32 -6.10
C VAL A 551 -17.82 -19.52 -7.24
N PHE A 552 -17.63 -20.17 -8.41
CA PHE A 552 -17.06 -19.58 -9.61
C PHE A 552 -18.02 -19.71 -10.81
N PRO A 553 -18.08 -18.69 -11.68
CA PRO A 553 -18.88 -18.76 -12.90
C PRO A 553 -18.26 -19.75 -13.90
N ARG A 554 -18.90 -19.88 -15.07
CA ARG A 554 -18.34 -20.68 -16.15
C ARG A 554 -16.96 -20.16 -16.56
N LEU A 555 -16.12 -21.08 -16.98
CA LEU A 555 -14.79 -20.79 -17.52
C LEU A 555 -14.87 -20.47 -19.02
N GLY A 556 -13.92 -19.69 -19.50
CA GLY A 556 -13.69 -19.40 -20.92
C GLY A 556 -12.21 -19.48 -21.25
N ILE A 557 -11.87 -19.63 -22.54
CA ILE A 557 -10.49 -19.71 -23.00
C ILE A 557 -9.92 -18.32 -23.28
N THR A 558 -10.77 -17.35 -23.63
CA THR A 558 -10.37 -15.97 -23.92
C THR A 558 -11.20 -14.98 -23.10
N GLN A 559 -10.63 -13.81 -22.85
CA GLN A 559 -11.34 -12.70 -22.20
C GLN A 559 -12.64 -12.33 -22.91
N ALA A 560 -12.64 -12.33 -24.25
CA ALA A 560 -13.81 -12.04 -25.05
C ALA A 560 -15.00 -13.00 -24.82
N GLN A 561 -14.75 -14.18 -24.23
CA GLN A 561 -15.81 -15.15 -23.90
C GLN A 561 -16.40 -14.97 -22.51
N THR A 562 -15.74 -14.25 -21.63
CA THR A 562 -16.08 -14.16 -20.21
C THR A 562 -15.93 -12.75 -19.62
N SER A 563 -15.88 -11.72 -20.46
CA SER A 563 -15.71 -10.34 -19.99
C SER A 563 -16.76 -9.92 -18.97
N SER A 564 -18.01 -10.36 -19.11
CA SER A 564 -19.06 -10.15 -18.11
C SER A 564 -18.74 -10.74 -16.73
N ASN A 565 -17.98 -11.84 -16.68
CA ASN A 565 -17.61 -12.50 -15.42
C ASN A 565 -16.41 -11.87 -14.73
N THR A 566 -15.67 -10.95 -15.40
CA THR A 566 -14.44 -10.36 -14.86
C THR A 566 -14.67 -9.01 -14.19
N VAL A 567 -15.86 -8.43 -14.30
CA VAL A 567 -16.17 -7.12 -13.73
C VAL A 567 -16.32 -7.16 -12.22
N GLY A 568 -16.00 -6.05 -11.56
CA GLY A 568 -16.20 -5.89 -10.13
C GLY A 568 -17.68 -6.00 -9.75
N SER A 569 -17.98 -6.92 -8.84
CA SER A 569 -19.38 -7.17 -8.43
C SER A 569 -19.46 -7.77 -7.03
N SER A 570 -20.65 -7.80 -6.47
CA SER A 570 -20.92 -8.46 -5.19
C SER A 570 -20.62 -9.96 -5.23
N PHE A 571 -20.63 -10.58 -6.41
CA PHE A 571 -20.23 -11.98 -6.61
C PHE A 571 -18.76 -12.22 -6.20
N TRP A 572 -17.88 -11.26 -6.46
CA TRP A 572 -16.45 -11.36 -6.22
C TRP A 572 -16.01 -10.75 -4.89
N MET A 573 -16.88 -10.00 -4.23
CA MET A 573 -16.55 -9.38 -2.95
C MET A 573 -16.47 -10.43 -1.83
N ARG A 574 -15.38 -10.42 -1.08
CA ARG A 574 -15.16 -11.34 0.05
C ARG A 574 -14.81 -10.57 1.31
N ASN A 575 -15.32 -11.05 2.45
CA ASN A 575 -14.95 -10.55 3.76
C ASN A 575 -13.55 -11.03 4.13
N ALA A 576 -12.60 -10.10 4.29
CA ALA A 576 -11.20 -10.35 4.61
C ALA A 576 -10.83 -9.94 6.04
N ASN A 577 -11.79 -9.87 6.95
CA ASN A 577 -11.52 -9.71 8.38
C ASN A 577 -10.65 -10.86 8.88
N PHE A 578 -9.75 -10.60 9.80
CA PHE A 578 -8.92 -11.66 10.36
C PHE A 578 -8.46 -11.36 11.79
N LEU A 579 -8.10 -12.41 12.49
CA LEU A 579 -7.30 -12.43 13.71
C LEU A 579 -6.09 -13.32 13.46
N ARG A 580 -4.89 -12.82 13.75
CA ARG A 580 -3.63 -13.54 13.59
C ARG A 580 -2.95 -13.74 14.93
N PHE A 581 -2.54 -14.97 15.23
CA PHE A 581 -1.57 -15.23 16.27
C PHE A 581 -0.18 -14.90 15.72
N LYS A 582 0.24 -13.67 16.01
CA LYS A 582 1.40 -13.06 15.37
C LYS A 582 2.69 -13.59 15.97
N THR A 583 2.85 -13.50 17.31
CA THR A 583 4.07 -13.93 17.98
C THR A 583 3.79 -14.74 19.23
N PHE A 584 4.63 -15.74 19.43
CA PHE A 584 4.78 -16.51 20.65
C PHE A 584 6.22 -16.48 21.08
N GLU A 585 6.49 -16.30 22.36
CA GLU A 585 7.83 -16.44 22.93
C GLU A 585 7.75 -17.19 24.27
N LEU A 586 8.66 -18.12 24.49
CA LEU A 586 8.87 -18.81 25.73
C LEU A 586 10.35 -18.71 26.10
N GLY A 587 10.66 -18.09 27.22
CA GLY A 587 12.00 -17.90 27.73
C GLY A 587 12.23 -18.56 29.08
N TYR A 588 13.49 -18.92 29.33
CA TYR A 588 13.96 -19.37 30.64
C TYR A 588 15.26 -18.65 31.00
N ARG A 589 15.30 -18.05 32.19
CA ARG A 589 16.42 -17.23 32.69
C ARG A 589 17.32 -18.01 33.63
N PHE A 590 18.57 -18.16 33.23
CA PHE A 590 19.69 -18.58 34.05
C PHE A 590 20.39 -17.35 34.67
N PRO A 591 21.33 -17.50 35.62
CA PRO A 591 22.02 -16.34 36.22
C PRO A 591 22.71 -15.40 35.22
N TYR A 592 23.29 -15.93 34.13
CA TYR A 592 24.06 -15.17 33.13
C TYR A 592 23.54 -15.35 31.69
N CYS A 593 22.46 -16.10 31.51
CA CYS A 593 21.95 -16.41 30.18
C CYS A 593 20.43 -16.54 30.20
N ARG A 594 19.75 -16.04 29.19
CA ARG A 594 18.36 -16.34 28.89
C ARG A 594 18.29 -17.15 27.60
N ILE A 595 17.71 -18.34 27.65
CA ILE A 595 17.42 -19.15 26.46
C ILE A 595 15.95 -18.95 26.13
N TYR A 596 15.62 -18.75 24.88
CA TYR A 596 14.25 -18.57 24.45
C TYR A 596 13.93 -19.25 23.11
N LEU A 597 12.69 -19.67 22.97
CA LEU A 597 12.07 -20.12 21.73
C LEU A 597 11.03 -19.08 21.35
N ASN A 598 11.07 -18.58 20.12
CA ASN A 598 10.01 -17.76 19.59
C ASN A 598 9.46 -18.29 18.26
N GLY A 599 8.22 -17.93 17.98
CA GLY A 599 7.56 -18.22 16.73
C GLY A 599 6.84 -16.98 16.21
N ASP A 600 6.86 -16.80 14.90
CA ASP A 600 6.16 -15.70 14.21
C ASP A 600 5.18 -16.24 13.20
N ASN A 601 4.03 -15.54 13.02
CA ASN A 601 2.98 -15.87 12.07
C ASN A 601 2.41 -17.29 12.25
N LEU A 602 1.99 -17.64 13.46
CA LEU A 602 1.68 -19.02 13.85
C LEU A 602 0.33 -19.52 13.34
N ALA A 603 -0.69 -18.66 13.38
CA ALA A 603 -2.03 -19.00 12.89
C ALA A 603 -2.79 -17.74 12.44
N VAL A 604 -3.72 -17.92 11.51
CA VAL A 604 -4.66 -16.89 11.07
C VAL A 604 -6.08 -17.46 11.03
N TRP A 605 -7.01 -16.73 11.62
CA TRP A 605 -8.44 -17.01 11.57
C TRP A 605 -9.12 -15.91 10.76
N SER A 606 -9.79 -16.29 9.68
CA SER A 606 -10.50 -15.39 8.78
C SER A 606 -11.69 -16.13 8.16
N PRO A 607 -12.80 -15.45 7.83
CA PRO A 607 -13.82 -16.00 6.95
C PRO A 607 -13.29 -16.23 5.53
N PHE A 608 -12.26 -15.49 5.10
CA PHE A 608 -11.58 -15.69 3.82
C PHE A 608 -10.60 -16.86 3.90
N LYS A 609 -10.74 -17.86 2.99
CA LYS A 609 -10.00 -19.13 3.07
C LYS A 609 -9.13 -19.45 1.87
N LEU A 610 -9.16 -18.62 0.80
CA LEU A 610 -8.45 -18.96 -0.44
C LEU A 610 -6.93 -18.74 -0.33
N TRP A 611 -6.52 -17.68 0.35
CA TRP A 611 -5.11 -17.38 0.69
C TRP A 611 -5.05 -16.52 1.96
N ASP A 612 -3.86 -16.04 2.32
CA ASP A 612 -3.72 -15.17 3.49
C ASP A 612 -4.47 -13.84 3.28
N PRO A 613 -5.37 -13.45 4.20
CA PRO A 613 -6.21 -12.26 4.02
C PRO A 613 -5.45 -10.94 3.90
N GLU A 614 -4.18 -10.87 4.29
CA GLU A 614 -3.34 -9.67 4.16
C GLU A 614 -2.58 -9.62 2.82
N LEU A 615 -2.57 -10.71 2.05
CA LEU A 615 -1.83 -10.81 0.81
C LEU A 615 -2.74 -10.65 -0.43
N TRP A 616 -2.10 -10.43 -1.56
CA TRP A 616 -2.70 -10.53 -2.88
C TRP A 616 -2.64 -11.97 -3.38
N HIS A 617 -3.53 -12.37 -4.30
CA HIS A 617 -3.68 -13.77 -4.75
C HIS A 617 -2.40 -14.42 -5.29
N ASN A 618 -1.51 -13.65 -5.92
CA ASN A 618 -0.25 -14.11 -6.48
C ASN A 618 0.98 -13.75 -5.63
N SER A 619 0.78 -13.28 -4.41
CA SER A 619 1.91 -12.95 -3.51
C SER A 619 2.51 -14.20 -2.91
N TYR A 620 3.83 -14.18 -2.69
CA TYR A 620 4.50 -15.24 -1.95
C TYR A 620 3.91 -15.37 -0.53
N PRO A 621 3.54 -16.58 -0.10
CA PRO A 621 2.89 -16.78 1.21
C PRO A 621 3.76 -16.30 2.38
N LEU A 622 3.12 -15.75 3.40
CA LEU A 622 3.80 -15.38 4.63
C LEU A 622 4.40 -16.61 5.32
N SER A 623 5.70 -16.56 5.57
CA SER A 623 6.42 -17.66 6.24
C SER A 623 6.02 -17.74 7.72
N ARG A 624 5.91 -18.96 8.21
CA ARG A 624 5.87 -19.27 9.64
C ARG A 624 7.30 -19.53 10.09
N THR A 625 7.76 -18.74 11.07
CA THR A 625 9.17 -18.79 11.50
C THR A 625 9.26 -19.24 12.94
N PHE A 626 10.22 -20.11 13.24
CA PHE A 626 10.57 -20.51 14.59
C PHE A 626 12.06 -20.29 14.80
N ASN A 627 12.42 -19.64 15.90
CA ASN A 627 13.79 -19.37 16.26
C ASN A 627 14.07 -19.83 17.68
N ILE A 628 15.28 -20.32 17.91
CA ILE A 628 15.85 -20.52 19.22
C ILE A 628 17.00 -19.54 19.41
N GLY A 629 17.05 -18.88 20.55
CA GLY A 629 18.08 -17.88 20.83
C GLY A 629 18.59 -17.96 22.27
N ALA A 630 19.77 -17.39 22.46
CA ALA A 630 20.38 -17.22 23.78
C ALA A 630 20.87 -15.77 23.93
N GLN A 631 20.54 -15.14 25.04
CA GLN A 631 20.96 -13.79 25.41
C GLN A 631 21.84 -13.88 26.67
N PHE A 632 23.08 -13.46 26.54
CA PHE A 632 24.03 -13.42 27.66
C PHE A 632 24.09 -12.01 28.24
N THR A 633 24.12 -11.94 29.58
CA THR A 633 24.27 -10.69 30.32
C THR A 633 25.53 -10.85 31.21
N PHE A 634 26.54 -10.01 30.99
CA PHE A 634 27.82 -10.05 31.69
C PHE A 634 27.90 -8.92 32.71
#